data_a66897fba54ee4904fddcea343828812
#
_entry.id   a66897fba54ee4904fddcea343828812
#
_cell.length_a   1.000
_cell.length_b   1.000
_cell.length_c   1.000
_cell.angle_alpha   90.00
_cell.angle_beta   90.00
_cell.angle_gamma   90.00
#
_symmetry.space_group_name_H-M   'P 1'
#
loop_
_entity.id
_entity.type
_entity.pdbx_description
1 polymer ?
#
loop_
_entity_poly.entity_id
_entity_poly.type
_entity_poly.pdbx_seq_one_letter_code
_entity_poly.pdbx_strand_id
1 'polypeptide(L)'
;MLLEFKKNQTIKIVPQDVDAACNLSVVDSCDEFLIVAREKSCGREITGKVECFSMTESGIVYFKSKISKIDENQYKLTLPITHNVLQRREYTRIEFNANIVLVSDDKQQVEALVTDISAGGMKIVSEKELAISKDYSFDLCFDKSQNISAVFSPIREDKNENGTYVTSGKFKKISNKDRISLAQFCFRKQMENTNK
;
A
#
# COMPACT_ATOMS: atom_id res chain seq x y z
N MET A 1 9.66 10.97 18.67
CA MET A 1 9.27 9.56 18.42
C MET A 1 10.43 8.94 17.67
N LEU A 2 11.06 7.92 18.24
CA LEU A 2 12.14 7.17 17.57
C LEU A 2 11.55 6.40 16.39
N LEU A 3 12.28 6.33 15.29
CA LEU A 3 11.91 5.51 14.14
C LEU A 3 12.21 4.05 14.45
N GLU A 4 11.16 3.24 14.53
CA GLU A 4 11.28 1.80 14.67
C GLU A 4 11.14 1.11 13.31
N PHE A 5 12.10 0.27 12.97
CA PHE A 5 12.09 -0.53 11.75
C PHE A 5 12.03 -2.02 12.11
N LYS A 6 11.14 -2.73 11.45
CA LYS A 6 11.00 -4.19 11.62
C LYS A 6 12.05 -4.93 10.78
N LYS A 7 12.53 -6.07 11.26
CA LYS A 7 13.37 -6.97 10.46
C LYS A 7 12.68 -7.33 9.14
N ASN A 8 13.43 -7.36 8.05
CA ASN A 8 12.97 -7.56 6.67
C ASN A 8 12.09 -6.41 6.10
N GLN A 9 11.96 -5.30 6.80
CA GLN A 9 11.29 -4.13 6.25
C GLN A 9 12.11 -3.53 5.11
N THR A 10 11.45 -3.21 4.00
CA THR A 10 12.11 -2.61 2.84
C THR A 10 12.29 -1.11 3.02
N ILE A 11 13.50 -0.65 2.77
CA ILE A 11 13.84 0.76 2.67
C ILE A 11 14.28 1.04 1.23
N LYS A 12 13.55 1.89 0.54
CA LYS A 12 13.94 2.39 -0.76
C LYS A 12 14.88 3.57 -0.56
N ILE A 13 16.06 3.51 -1.15
CA ILE A 13 17.03 4.59 -1.09
C ILE A 13 17.25 5.20 -2.48
N VAL A 14 17.51 6.50 -2.49
CA VAL A 14 17.90 7.26 -3.67
C VAL A 14 19.22 7.95 -3.34
N PRO A 15 20.35 7.46 -3.90
CA PRO A 15 21.64 8.12 -3.76
C PRO A 15 21.63 9.48 -4.45
N GLN A 16 22.33 10.49 -3.91
CA GLN A 16 22.34 11.84 -4.48
C GLN A 16 23.00 11.91 -5.86
N ASP A 17 23.89 10.98 -6.16
CA ASP A 17 24.71 11.01 -7.38
C ASP A 17 24.23 10.00 -8.45
N VAL A 18 23.06 9.36 -8.27
CA VAL A 18 22.58 8.31 -9.17
C VAL A 18 21.06 8.43 -9.35
N ASP A 19 20.63 8.48 -10.59
CA ASP A 19 19.19 8.54 -10.97
C ASP A 19 18.42 7.22 -10.77
N ALA A 20 18.98 6.26 -10.04
CA ALA A 20 18.38 4.96 -9.81
C ALA A 20 18.14 4.71 -8.31
N ALA A 21 16.89 4.40 -7.98
CA ALA A 21 16.52 3.97 -6.64
C ALA A 21 16.89 2.50 -6.42
N CYS A 22 17.33 2.17 -5.18
CA CYS A 22 17.63 0.81 -4.76
C CYS A 22 16.76 0.42 -3.56
N ASN A 23 16.39 -0.86 -3.49
CA ASN A 23 15.74 -1.42 -2.32
C ASN A 23 16.75 -2.11 -1.42
N LEU A 24 16.67 -1.85 -0.13
CA LEU A 24 17.43 -2.48 0.93
C LEU A 24 16.46 -3.12 1.91
N SER A 25 16.84 -4.25 2.47
CA SER A 25 16.08 -4.95 3.51
C SER A 25 16.74 -4.76 4.87
N VAL A 26 16.00 -4.41 5.90
CA VAL A 26 16.50 -4.27 7.27
C VAL A 26 16.89 -5.64 7.81
N VAL A 27 18.14 -5.79 8.20
CA VAL A 27 18.69 -7.00 8.83
C VAL A 27 18.65 -6.88 10.34
N ASP A 28 19.10 -5.71 10.83
CA ASP A 28 19.14 -5.40 12.25
C ASP A 28 19.00 -3.89 12.48
N SER A 29 18.60 -3.49 13.69
CA SER A 29 18.38 -2.09 14.05
C SER A 29 18.87 -1.78 15.45
N CYS A 30 19.50 -0.63 15.63
CA CYS A 30 19.79 -0.01 16.92
C CYS A 30 19.35 1.46 16.88
N ASP A 31 19.48 2.18 17.99
CA ASP A 31 19.01 3.56 18.12
C ASP A 31 19.68 4.56 17.18
N GLU A 32 20.87 4.27 16.71
CA GLU A 32 21.67 5.20 15.90
C GLU A 32 21.75 4.80 14.41
N PHE A 33 21.61 3.51 14.10
CA PHE A 33 21.76 3.03 12.73
C PHE A 33 21.00 1.73 12.48
N LEU A 34 20.77 1.43 11.20
CA LEU A 34 20.30 0.15 10.70
C LEU A 34 21.41 -0.59 10.00
N ILE A 35 21.42 -1.91 10.16
CA ILE A 35 22.13 -2.81 9.26
C ILE A 35 21.13 -3.22 8.19
N VAL A 36 21.46 -2.94 6.94
CA VAL A 36 20.59 -3.23 5.80
C VAL A 36 21.32 -4.08 4.78
N ALA A 37 20.61 -5.02 4.16
CA ALA A 37 21.13 -5.85 3.09
C ALA A 37 20.62 -5.36 1.74
N ARG A 38 21.46 -5.48 0.73
CA ARG A 38 21.14 -5.11 -0.65
C ARG A 38 20.31 -6.20 -1.32
N GLU A 39 19.22 -5.82 -1.97
CA GLU A 39 18.50 -6.71 -2.86
C GLU A 39 19.26 -6.92 -4.18
N LYS A 40 19.13 -8.11 -4.79
CA LYS A 40 19.89 -8.51 -5.99
C LYS A 40 19.71 -7.56 -7.19
N SER A 41 18.65 -6.78 -7.22
CA SER A 41 18.34 -5.83 -8.30
C SER A 41 19.22 -4.59 -8.33
N CYS A 42 19.96 -4.31 -7.27
CA CYS A 42 20.82 -3.13 -7.16
C CYS A 42 22.27 -3.47 -7.56
N GLY A 43 22.64 -3.21 -8.81
CA GLY A 43 23.92 -3.63 -9.42
C GLY A 43 25.16 -2.82 -9.04
N ARG A 44 25.05 -1.77 -8.19
CA ARG A 44 26.17 -0.86 -7.86
C ARG A 44 26.41 -0.77 -6.37
N GLU A 45 27.63 -0.44 -5.99
CA GLU A 45 27.99 -0.08 -4.61
C GLU A 45 27.34 1.26 -4.26
N ILE A 46 26.79 1.36 -3.04
CA ILE A 46 26.07 2.53 -2.57
C ILE A 46 26.78 3.06 -1.34
N THR A 47 27.32 4.26 -1.43
CA THR A 47 27.97 4.94 -0.30
C THR A 47 27.64 6.43 -0.33
N GLY A 48 27.75 7.10 0.80
CA GLY A 48 27.57 8.55 0.89
C GLY A 48 26.17 8.98 1.35
N LYS A 49 25.71 10.12 0.87
CA LYS A 49 24.41 10.69 1.24
C LYS A 49 23.29 10.06 0.42
N VAL A 50 22.21 9.70 1.09
CA VAL A 50 21.04 9.06 0.47
C VAL A 50 19.75 9.67 1.01
N GLU A 51 18.72 9.66 0.19
CA GLU A 51 17.32 9.87 0.60
C GLU A 51 16.64 8.52 0.79
N CYS A 52 15.96 8.36 1.91
CA CYS A 52 15.37 7.10 2.34
C CYS A 52 13.86 7.21 2.41
N PHE A 53 13.18 6.18 1.91
CA PHE A 53 11.73 6.05 1.96
C PHE A 53 11.39 4.65 2.48
N SER A 54 10.57 4.57 3.52
CA SER A 54 10.08 3.30 4.03
C SER A 54 8.59 3.36 4.33
N MET A 55 7.91 2.24 4.06
CA MET A 55 6.50 2.11 4.40
C MET A 55 6.36 1.72 5.87
N THR A 56 5.57 2.47 6.61
CA THR A 56 5.19 2.17 7.99
C THR A 56 3.67 2.13 8.13
N GLU A 57 3.16 1.74 9.28
CA GLU A 57 1.72 1.75 9.57
C GLU A 57 1.14 3.16 9.49
N SER A 58 1.92 4.18 9.87
CA SER A 58 1.51 5.59 9.84
C SER A 58 1.66 6.27 8.48
N GLY A 59 2.29 5.63 7.49
CA GLY A 59 2.49 6.21 6.17
C GLY A 59 3.88 5.92 5.59
N ILE A 60 4.36 6.78 4.71
CA ILE A 60 5.73 6.73 4.20
C ILE A 60 6.60 7.61 5.06
N VAL A 61 7.58 7.02 5.70
CA VAL A 61 8.65 7.74 6.38
C VAL A 61 9.68 8.15 5.34
N TYR A 62 10.00 9.44 5.31
CA TYR A 62 11.07 10.01 4.51
C TYR A 62 12.12 10.62 5.41
N PHE A 63 13.38 10.31 5.14
CA PHE A 63 14.51 10.91 5.83
C PHE A 63 15.76 10.94 4.95
N LYS A 64 16.68 11.87 5.26
CA LYS A 64 18.02 11.92 4.67
C LYS A 64 18.98 11.22 5.60
N SER A 65 19.90 10.45 5.03
CA SER A 65 20.87 9.66 5.79
C SER A 65 22.23 9.57 5.08
N LYS A 66 23.17 8.89 5.77
CA LYS A 66 24.43 8.43 5.19
C LYS A 66 24.47 6.91 5.22
N ILE A 67 24.90 6.34 4.12
CA ILE A 67 25.11 4.90 3.99
C ILE A 67 26.59 4.60 3.79
N SER A 68 27.10 3.58 4.45
CA SER A 68 28.45 3.07 4.31
C SER A 68 28.43 1.55 4.21
N LYS A 69 29.35 1.00 3.44
CA LYS A 69 29.49 -0.44 3.25
C LYS A 69 30.12 -1.08 4.49
N ILE A 70 29.61 -2.23 4.91
CA ILE A 70 30.16 -3.09 5.95
C ILE A 70 30.88 -4.27 5.30
N ASP A 71 30.16 -4.99 4.39
CA ASP A 71 30.68 -6.10 3.63
C ASP A 71 30.10 -6.11 2.19
N GLU A 72 30.20 -7.24 1.46
CA GLU A 72 29.74 -7.34 0.07
C GLU A 72 28.24 -7.03 -0.10
N ASN A 73 27.41 -7.37 0.87
CA ASN A 73 25.96 -7.26 0.78
C ASN A 73 25.33 -6.41 1.88
N GLN A 74 26.09 -6.04 2.92
CA GLN A 74 25.56 -5.31 4.07
C GLN A 74 26.10 -3.89 4.14
N TYR A 75 25.23 -3.01 4.57
CA TYR A 75 25.49 -1.58 4.72
C TYR A 75 25.00 -1.09 6.06
N LYS A 76 25.71 -0.10 6.60
CA LYS A 76 25.28 0.70 7.75
C LYS A 76 24.56 1.94 7.25
N LEU A 77 23.31 2.11 7.62
CA LEU A 77 22.49 3.28 7.34
C LEU A 77 22.25 4.04 8.64
N THR A 78 22.78 5.25 8.75
CA THR A 78 22.64 6.08 9.95
C THR A 78 21.17 6.53 10.10
N LEU A 79 20.58 6.39 11.29
CA LEU A 79 19.24 6.91 11.56
C LEU A 79 19.28 8.44 11.74
N PRO A 80 18.29 9.15 11.21
CA PRO A 80 18.23 10.59 11.34
C PRO A 80 17.65 11.00 12.70
N ILE A 81 18.05 12.17 13.21
CA ILE A 81 17.44 12.79 14.37
C ILE A 81 16.01 13.25 14.06
N THR A 82 15.77 13.67 12.80
CA THR A 82 14.47 14.15 12.32
C THR A 82 14.03 13.43 11.06
N HIS A 83 12.75 13.16 10.95
CA HIS A 83 12.13 12.54 9.80
C HIS A 83 10.76 13.14 9.52
N ASN A 84 10.27 12.97 8.28
CA ASN A 84 8.94 13.35 7.87
C ASN A 84 8.10 12.11 7.62
N VAL A 85 6.85 12.12 8.09
CA VAL A 85 5.86 11.09 7.77
C VAL A 85 4.89 11.66 6.75
N LEU A 86 4.87 11.06 5.57
CA LEU A 86 3.96 11.42 4.49
C LEU A 86 2.73 10.51 4.56
N GLN A 87 1.65 11.00 5.15
CA GLN A 87 0.38 10.29 5.11
C GLN A 87 -0.20 10.38 3.70
N ARG A 88 -0.12 9.27 2.94
CA ARG A 88 -0.60 9.20 1.55
C ARG A 88 -2.06 8.81 1.42
N ARG A 89 -2.65 8.25 2.49
CA ARG A 89 -4.02 7.73 2.44
C ARG A 89 -4.95 8.71 3.13
N GLU A 90 -5.91 9.20 2.39
CA GLU A 90 -6.99 10.02 2.92
C GLU A 90 -7.94 9.19 3.80
N TYR A 91 -8.12 7.90 3.46
CA TYR A 91 -9.04 7.00 4.15
C TYR A 91 -8.32 5.76 4.68
N THR A 92 -8.73 5.34 5.88
CA THR A 92 -8.36 4.05 6.48
C THR A 92 -8.76 2.90 5.57
N ARG A 93 -7.87 1.92 5.39
CA ARG A 93 -8.12 0.67 4.67
C ARG A 93 -8.15 -0.50 5.63
N ILE A 94 -9.01 -1.45 5.33
CA ILE A 94 -9.13 -2.70 6.07
C ILE A 94 -9.16 -3.88 5.12
N GLU A 95 -8.68 -5.03 5.57
CA GLU A 95 -8.97 -6.29 4.92
C GLU A 95 -10.46 -6.59 5.08
N PHE A 96 -11.09 -6.96 3.97
CA PHE A 96 -12.52 -7.14 3.92
C PHE A 96 -12.90 -8.14 2.83
N ASN A 97 -13.68 -9.15 3.19
CA ASN A 97 -14.08 -10.20 2.25
C ASN A 97 -15.58 -10.13 1.99
N ALA A 98 -15.94 -9.78 0.76
CA ALA A 98 -17.33 -9.80 0.29
C ALA A 98 -17.39 -10.04 -1.21
N ASN A 99 -18.35 -10.86 -1.63
CA ASN A 99 -18.62 -11.05 -3.05
C ASN A 99 -19.47 -9.91 -3.58
N ILE A 100 -19.12 -9.42 -4.76
CA ILE A 100 -19.86 -8.39 -5.49
C ILE A 100 -19.99 -8.77 -6.95
N VAL A 101 -20.96 -8.16 -7.62
CA VAL A 101 -21.08 -8.17 -9.08
C VAL A 101 -20.82 -6.78 -9.61
N LEU A 102 -19.81 -6.65 -10.44
CA LEU A 102 -19.46 -5.42 -11.13
C LEU A 102 -20.20 -5.39 -12.47
N VAL A 103 -20.89 -4.29 -12.75
CA VAL A 103 -21.64 -4.12 -13.99
C VAL A 103 -21.10 -2.91 -14.74
N SER A 104 -20.57 -3.14 -15.94
CA SER A 104 -20.10 -2.08 -16.82
C SER A 104 -21.24 -1.38 -17.58
N ASP A 105 -20.98 -0.23 -18.19
CA ASP A 105 -21.98 0.53 -18.97
C ASP A 105 -22.58 -0.29 -20.12
N ASP A 106 -21.83 -1.20 -20.71
CA ASP A 106 -22.29 -2.16 -21.75
C ASP A 106 -22.98 -3.42 -21.17
N LYS A 107 -23.35 -3.39 -19.88
CA LYS A 107 -24.06 -4.44 -19.13
C LYS A 107 -23.31 -5.76 -18.99
N GLN A 108 -22.02 -5.78 -19.22
CA GLN A 108 -21.20 -6.93 -18.88
C GLN A 108 -21.10 -7.07 -17.37
N GLN A 109 -21.22 -8.30 -16.87
CA GLN A 109 -21.13 -8.60 -15.44
C GLN A 109 -19.84 -9.38 -15.16
N VAL A 110 -19.18 -8.98 -14.09
CA VAL A 110 -17.99 -9.64 -13.56
C VAL A 110 -18.17 -9.88 -12.06
N GLU A 111 -18.17 -11.13 -11.67
CA GLU A 111 -18.13 -11.52 -10.25
C GLU A 111 -16.73 -11.27 -9.70
N ALA A 112 -16.65 -10.69 -8.52
CA ALA A 112 -15.39 -10.39 -7.87
C ALA A 112 -15.50 -10.50 -6.34
N LEU A 113 -14.39 -10.87 -5.71
CA LEU A 113 -14.20 -10.85 -4.27
C LEU A 113 -13.49 -9.56 -3.86
N VAL A 114 -14.12 -8.73 -3.05
CA VAL A 114 -13.45 -7.60 -2.39
C VAL A 114 -12.51 -8.16 -1.34
N THR A 115 -11.22 -7.74 -1.36
CA THR A 115 -10.20 -8.19 -0.40
C THR A 115 -9.64 -7.06 0.46
N ASP A 116 -9.83 -5.81 0.04
CA ASP A 116 -9.40 -4.61 0.77
C ASP A 116 -10.37 -3.48 0.42
N ILE A 117 -10.80 -2.70 1.42
CA ILE A 117 -11.74 -1.60 1.21
C ILE A 117 -11.38 -0.38 2.05
N SER A 118 -11.73 0.79 1.52
CA SER A 118 -11.71 2.08 2.21
C SER A 118 -12.83 2.97 1.69
N ALA A 119 -13.05 4.12 2.30
CA ALA A 119 -14.02 5.10 1.79
C ALA A 119 -13.63 5.73 0.43
N GLY A 120 -12.41 5.52 -0.04
CA GLY A 120 -11.93 6.03 -1.33
C GLY A 120 -11.92 5.01 -2.46
N GLY A 121 -11.98 3.71 -2.17
CA GLY A 121 -11.89 2.65 -3.16
C GLY A 121 -11.69 1.28 -2.56
N MET A 122 -11.45 0.29 -3.43
CA MET A 122 -11.30 -1.10 -3.03
C MET A 122 -10.27 -1.84 -3.88
N LYS A 123 -9.85 -3.00 -3.38
CA LYS A 123 -9.08 -4.01 -4.09
C LYS A 123 -9.95 -5.26 -4.20
N ILE A 124 -9.99 -5.83 -5.39
CA ILE A 124 -10.80 -7.00 -5.72
C ILE A 124 -9.97 -8.07 -6.40
N VAL A 125 -10.45 -9.29 -6.34
CA VAL A 125 -9.96 -10.44 -7.10
C VAL A 125 -11.09 -10.97 -7.97
N SER A 126 -10.83 -11.21 -9.25
CA SER A 126 -11.79 -11.75 -10.22
C SER A 126 -11.15 -12.79 -11.14
N GLU A 127 -11.97 -13.67 -11.71
CA GLU A 127 -11.51 -14.61 -12.74
C GLU A 127 -11.38 -13.96 -14.13
N LYS A 128 -12.06 -12.82 -14.33
CA LYS A 128 -12.06 -12.09 -15.59
C LYS A 128 -11.30 -10.78 -15.44
N GLU A 129 -10.57 -10.43 -16.48
CA GLU A 129 -9.90 -9.13 -16.62
C GLU A 129 -10.91 -7.98 -16.62
N LEU A 130 -10.59 -6.89 -15.92
CA LEU A 130 -11.35 -5.65 -15.96
C LEU A 130 -10.66 -4.63 -16.86
N ALA A 131 -11.39 -4.06 -17.79
CA ALA A 131 -10.87 -2.98 -18.59
C ALA A 131 -10.64 -1.73 -17.73
N ILE A 132 -9.38 -1.28 -17.59
CA ILE A 132 -9.01 -0.09 -16.81
C ILE A 132 -9.69 1.18 -17.33
N SER A 133 -10.06 1.21 -18.61
CA SER A 133 -10.76 2.34 -19.24
C SER A 133 -12.25 2.41 -18.95
N LYS A 134 -12.84 1.39 -18.33
CA LYS A 134 -14.28 1.31 -18.03
C LYS A 134 -14.55 1.57 -16.56
N ASP A 135 -15.74 2.09 -16.32
CA ASP A 135 -16.31 2.22 -14.97
C ASP A 135 -17.31 1.09 -14.72
N TYR A 136 -17.45 0.66 -13.47
CA TYR A 136 -18.30 -0.45 -13.08
C TYR A 136 -19.19 -0.05 -11.91
N SER A 137 -20.51 -0.16 -12.08
CA SER A 137 -21.46 -0.02 -10.97
C SER A 137 -21.50 -1.30 -10.13
N PHE A 138 -21.73 -1.16 -8.84
CA PHE A 138 -21.85 -2.28 -7.92
C PHE A 138 -22.64 -1.88 -6.67
N ASP A 139 -23.20 -2.89 -6.02
CA ASP A 139 -23.77 -2.80 -4.68
C ASP A 139 -22.93 -3.65 -3.73
N LEU A 140 -22.69 -3.14 -2.53
CA LEU A 140 -21.92 -3.82 -1.50
C LEU A 140 -22.61 -3.69 -0.14
N CYS A 141 -22.86 -4.84 0.50
CA CYS A 141 -23.23 -4.93 1.89
C CYS A 141 -21.95 -5.07 2.74
N PHE A 142 -21.66 -4.09 3.61
CA PHE A 142 -20.46 -4.10 4.44
C PHE A 142 -20.72 -4.22 5.94
N ASP A 143 -21.97 -4.08 6.37
CA ASP A 143 -22.42 -4.36 7.73
C ASP A 143 -23.86 -4.92 7.66
N LYS A 144 -24.37 -5.54 8.73
CA LYS A 144 -25.66 -6.27 8.76
C LYS A 144 -26.86 -5.49 8.19
N SER A 145 -26.77 -4.15 8.14
CA SER A 145 -27.83 -3.28 7.65
C SER A 145 -27.34 -2.12 6.78
N GLN A 146 -26.07 -2.14 6.37
CA GLN A 146 -25.47 -1.02 5.63
C GLN A 146 -25.01 -1.48 4.25
N ASN A 147 -25.68 -0.95 3.24
CA ASN A 147 -25.36 -1.17 1.84
C ASN A 147 -24.90 0.13 1.22
N ILE A 148 -23.99 0.05 0.28
CA ILE A 148 -23.61 1.16 -0.60
C ILE A 148 -23.83 0.78 -2.04
N SER A 149 -24.23 1.76 -2.85
CA SER A 149 -24.22 1.70 -4.31
C SER A 149 -23.20 2.70 -4.82
N ALA A 150 -22.22 2.24 -5.59
CA ALA A 150 -21.14 3.09 -6.06
C ALA A 150 -20.67 2.70 -7.47
N VAL A 151 -19.84 3.55 -8.04
CA VAL A 151 -19.15 3.31 -9.31
C VAL A 151 -17.66 3.16 -9.04
N PHE A 152 -17.13 2.00 -9.36
CA PHE A 152 -15.71 1.64 -9.25
C PHE A 152 -15.00 1.96 -10.57
N SER A 153 -13.88 2.66 -10.47
CA SER A 153 -12.99 2.96 -11.59
C SER A 153 -11.66 2.26 -11.35
N PRO A 154 -11.33 1.19 -12.09
CA PRO A 154 -10.04 0.50 -12.00
C PRO A 154 -8.89 1.47 -12.27
N ILE A 155 -7.78 1.31 -11.52
CA ILE A 155 -6.54 2.11 -11.70
C ILE A 155 -5.39 1.20 -12.08
N ARG A 156 -5.33 0.02 -11.47
CA ARG A 156 -4.25 -0.95 -11.67
C ARG A 156 -4.82 -2.35 -11.61
N GLU A 157 -4.33 -3.19 -12.50
CA GLU A 157 -4.61 -4.62 -12.52
C GLU A 157 -3.31 -5.42 -12.64
N ASP A 158 -3.20 -6.49 -11.88
CA ASP A 158 -2.10 -7.45 -11.91
C ASP A 158 -2.70 -8.85 -12.09
N LYS A 159 -2.10 -9.68 -12.93
CA LYS A 159 -2.49 -11.07 -13.10
C LYS A 159 -1.67 -11.97 -12.17
N ASN A 160 -2.34 -12.79 -11.37
CA ASN A 160 -1.71 -13.78 -10.51
C ASN A 160 -1.25 -15.02 -11.29
N GLU A 161 -0.34 -15.80 -10.72
CA GLU A 161 0.14 -17.05 -11.27
C GLU A 161 -0.97 -18.10 -11.46
N ASN A 162 -2.01 -18.08 -10.63
CA ASN A 162 -3.19 -18.94 -10.71
C ASN A 162 -4.22 -18.52 -11.77
N GLY A 163 -3.93 -17.47 -12.55
CA GLY A 163 -4.78 -16.97 -13.61
C GLY A 163 -5.85 -15.96 -13.19
N THR A 164 -6.01 -15.66 -11.88
CA THR A 164 -6.92 -14.62 -11.40
C THR A 164 -6.33 -13.22 -11.56
N TYR A 165 -7.18 -12.22 -11.57
CA TYR A 165 -6.80 -10.82 -11.69
C TYR A 165 -7.01 -10.08 -10.37
N VAL A 166 -6.03 -9.32 -9.94
CA VAL A 166 -6.10 -8.43 -8.78
C VAL A 166 -6.21 -7.00 -9.26
N THR A 167 -7.38 -6.43 -9.10
CA THR A 167 -7.65 -5.06 -9.56
C THR A 167 -7.80 -4.12 -8.36
N SER A 168 -7.11 -2.99 -8.40
CA SER A 168 -7.25 -1.90 -7.43
C SER A 168 -7.81 -0.68 -8.12
N GLY A 169 -8.74 0.01 -7.47
CA GLY A 169 -9.37 1.20 -8.04
C GLY A 169 -10.00 2.11 -7.00
N LYS A 170 -10.57 3.19 -7.49
CA LYS A 170 -11.24 4.23 -6.68
C LYS A 170 -12.75 4.23 -6.91
N PHE A 171 -13.48 4.74 -5.95
CA PHE A 171 -14.90 5.07 -6.14
C PHE A 171 -15.03 6.41 -6.87
N LYS A 172 -15.43 6.35 -8.14
CA LYS A 172 -15.66 7.53 -9.00
C LYS A 172 -16.93 8.25 -8.60
N LYS A 173 -18.00 7.47 -8.27
CA LYS A 173 -19.27 7.97 -7.76
C LYS A 173 -19.66 7.17 -6.52
N ILE A 174 -19.84 7.86 -5.43
CA ILE A 174 -20.38 7.34 -4.16
C ILE A 174 -21.06 8.51 -3.46
N SER A 175 -22.21 8.28 -2.83
CA SER A 175 -22.88 9.35 -2.08
C SER A 175 -22.05 9.78 -0.87
N ASN A 176 -22.15 11.05 -0.45
CA ASN A 176 -21.43 11.51 0.75
C ASN A 176 -21.87 10.75 2.01
N LYS A 177 -23.14 10.38 2.12
CA LYS A 177 -23.65 9.55 3.20
C LYS A 177 -22.98 8.19 3.25
N ASP A 178 -22.89 7.50 2.12
CA ASP A 178 -22.29 6.17 2.01
C ASP A 178 -20.79 6.22 2.26
N ARG A 179 -20.13 7.26 1.75
CA ARG A 179 -18.69 7.49 2.00
C ARG A 179 -18.39 7.66 3.48
N ILE A 180 -19.19 8.46 4.20
CA ILE A 180 -19.03 8.67 5.65
C ILE A 180 -19.30 7.37 6.40
N SER A 181 -20.38 6.64 6.08
CA SER A 181 -20.70 5.37 6.71
C SER A 181 -19.60 4.33 6.53
N LEU A 182 -19.04 4.24 5.32
CA LEU A 182 -17.94 3.32 5.01
C LEU A 182 -16.63 3.75 5.72
N ALA A 183 -16.34 5.05 5.81
CA ALA A 183 -15.18 5.56 6.56
C ALA A 183 -15.27 5.20 8.05
N GLN A 184 -16.45 5.38 8.66
CA GLN A 184 -16.69 5.02 10.05
C GLN A 184 -16.58 3.51 10.29
N PHE A 185 -17.08 2.70 9.38
CA PHE A 185 -16.93 1.24 9.43
C PHE A 185 -15.46 0.82 9.38
N CYS A 186 -14.71 1.32 8.41
CA CYS A 186 -13.28 1.02 8.28
C CYS A 186 -12.49 1.43 9.53
N PHE A 187 -12.79 2.60 10.09
CA PHE A 187 -12.14 3.08 11.30
C PHE A 187 -12.44 2.17 12.51
N ARG A 188 -13.72 1.82 12.74
CA ARG A 188 -14.09 0.90 13.83
C ARG A 188 -13.38 -0.45 13.70
N LYS A 189 -13.34 -1.01 12.50
CA LYS A 189 -12.67 -2.31 12.24
C LYS A 189 -11.16 -2.23 12.47
N GLN A 190 -10.53 -1.13 12.11
CA GLN A 190 -9.11 -0.95 12.40
C GLN A 190 -8.84 -0.90 13.91
N MET A 191 -9.67 -0.17 14.67
CA MET A 191 -9.54 -0.09 16.13
C MET A 191 -9.74 -1.45 16.82
N GLU A 192 -10.71 -2.27 16.34
CA GLU A 192 -10.91 -3.64 16.83
C GLU A 192 -9.67 -4.53 16.61
N ASN A 193 -8.98 -4.37 15.47
CA ASN A 193 -7.79 -5.14 15.13
C ASN A 193 -6.52 -4.68 15.88
N THR A 194 -6.45 -3.42 16.27
CA THR A 194 -5.30 -2.86 17.02
C THR A 194 -5.33 -3.23 18.49
N ASN A 195 -6.51 -3.59 19.04
CA ASN A 195 -6.70 -3.96 20.44
C ASN A 195 -6.61 -5.49 20.69
N LYS A 196 -6.23 -6.27 19.69
CA LYS A 196 -5.93 -7.70 19.78
C LYS A 196 -4.42 -7.95 19.73
#